data_b8b2a42bb917308ca3863d917c3504f3
#
_entry.id   b8b2a42bb917308ca3863d917c3504f3
#
_cell.length_a   1.000
_cell.length_b   1.000
_cell.length_c   1.000
_cell.angle_alpha   90.00
_cell.angle_beta   90.00
_cell.angle_gamma   90.00
#
_symmetry.space_group_name_H-M   'P 1'
#
loop_
_entity.id
_entity.type
_entity.pdbx_description
1 polymer ?
#
loop_
_entity_poly.entity_id
_entity_poly.type
_entity_poly.pdbx_seq_one_letter_code
_entity_poly.pdbx_strand_id
1 'polypeptide(L)'
;MRIRLSRFYVFNRGGSIMDCLGCKLANEEEKIYKVYEDEYVTCFLDHEPFNPGHTLIVPKQHVVEVDELDDVIAKSIMDASKLIAKAIKSLYKPDGITVCQNGGIFNELTHYHMHVVPRYKERSFAEFYMVQLGEKENYNLEETKHLLKEAIERILLTE
;
A
#
# COMPACT_ATOMS: atom_id res chain seq x y z
N MET A 1 14.34 -15.62 -9.35
CA MET A 1 14.53 -14.17 -9.16
C MET A 1 13.95 -13.84 -7.78
N ARG A 2 14.80 -13.58 -6.79
CA ARG A 2 14.34 -13.24 -5.43
C ARG A 2 14.12 -11.76 -5.38
N ILE A 3 12.87 -11.34 -5.29
CA ILE A 3 12.50 -9.97 -4.94
C ILE A 3 12.84 -9.82 -3.46
N ARG A 4 13.73 -8.91 -3.15
CA ARG A 4 14.15 -8.65 -1.78
C ARG A 4 13.17 -7.67 -1.15
N LEU A 5 12.26 -8.19 -0.34
CA LEU A 5 11.74 -7.37 0.76
C LEU A 5 12.93 -6.94 1.63
N SER A 6 12.85 -5.74 2.17
CA SER A 6 13.83 -5.26 3.13
C SER A 6 14.08 -6.31 4.21
N ARG A 7 15.22 -6.28 4.83
CA ARG A 7 15.79 -7.24 5.81
C ARG A 7 14.89 -7.71 6.95
N PHE A 8 13.61 -7.31 6.98
CA PHE A 8 12.68 -7.60 8.08
C PHE A 8 11.61 -8.66 7.74
N TYR A 9 11.49 -9.07 6.46
CA TYR A 9 10.47 -10.04 6.08
C TYR A 9 11.09 -11.39 5.73
N VAL A 10 11.27 -12.22 6.77
CA VAL A 10 11.64 -13.63 6.57
C VAL A 10 10.37 -14.39 6.21
N PHE A 11 10.37 -14.94 5.01
CA PHE A 11 9.33 -15.80 4.48
C PHE A 11 9.15 -17.02 5.37
N ASN A 12 8.12 -17.05 6.20
CA ASN A 12 7.73 -18.23 6.95
C ASN A 12 6.48 -18.84 6.30
N ARG A 13 6.69 -19.79 5.39
CA ARG A 13 5.59 -20.59 4.82
C ARG A 13 5.06 -21.49 5.92
N GLY A 14 3.95 -21.15 6.54
CA GLY A 14 3.28 -21.93 7.55
C GLY A 14 3.01 -21.20 8.87
N GLY A 15 3.15 -19.86 8.88
CA GLY A 15 2.75 -19.05 10.02
C GLY A 15 1.25 -19.20 10.29
N SER A 16 0.88 -19.40 11.55
CA SER A 16 -0.48 -19.28 12.03
C SER A 16 -1.05 -17.91 11.66
N ILE A 17 -2.36 -17.78 11.46
CA ILE A 17 -3.07 -16.49 11.30
C ILE A 17 -2.64 -15.49 12.38
N MET A 18 -2.30 -15.97 13.58
CA MET A 18 -1.80 -15.17 14.71
C MET A 18 -0.41 -14.54 14.50
N ASP A 19 0.34 -14.94 13.47
CA ASP A 19 1.67 -14.36 13.15
C ASP A 19 1.74 -13.71 11.75
N CYS A 20 0.61 -13.39 11.16
CA CYS A 20 0.53 -12.71 9.87
C CYS A 20 0.94 -11.23 10.02
N LEU A 21 2.04 -10.84 9.36
CA LEU A 21 2.50 -9.45 9.38
C LEU A 21 1.47 -8.49 8.79
N GLY A 22 0.77 -8.88 7.72
CA GLY A 22 -0.30 -8.06 7.13
C GLY A 22 -1.41 -7.78 8.13
N CYS A 23 -1.82 -8.78 8.94
CA CYS A 23 -2.78 -8.56 10.02
C CYS A 23 -2.25 -7.57 11.06
N LYS A 24 -0.98 -7.70 11.47
CA LYS A 24 -0.35 -6.81 12.45
C LYS A 24 -0.29 -5.37 11.94
N LEU A 25 0.10 -5.17 10.68
CA LEU A 25 0.14 -3.85 10.05
C LEU A 25 -1.27 -3.24 9.92
N ALA A 26 -2.24 -4.02 9.43
CA ALA A 26 -3.61 -3.56 9.23
C ALA A 26 -4.32 -3.19 10.54
N ASN A 27 -3.96 -3.84 11.66
CA ASN A 27 -4.53 -3.62 12.99
C ASN A 27 -3.62 -2.77 13.90
N GLU A 28 -2.58 -2.14 13.34
CA GLU A 28 -1.66 -1.23 14.04
C GLU A 28 -0.89 -1.86 15.21
N GLU A 29 -0.67 -3.16 15.16
CA GLU A 29 0.21 -3.88 16.11
C GLU A 29 1.70 -3.65 15.77
N GLU A 30 1.98 -3.20 14.54
CA GLU A 30 3.29 -2.77 14.08
C GLU A 30 3.24 -1.31 13.61
N LYS A 31 4.40 -0.64 13.64
CA LYS A 31 4.48 0.77 13.22
C LYS A 31 4.18 0.94 11.74
N ILE A 32 3.20 1.79 11.44
CA ILE A 32 2.83 2.18 10.08
C ILE A 32 2.73 3.71 9.94
N TYR A 33 2.79 4.19 8.71
CA TYR A 33 2.50 5.59 8.35
C TYR A 33 1.07 5.67 7.80
N LYS A 34 0.08 5.52 8.70
CA LYS A 34 -1.35 5.49 8.36
C LYS A 34 -1.81 6.82 7.78
N VAL A 35 -2.49 6.76 6.62
CA VAL A 35 -3.06 7.92 5.93
C VAL A 35 -4.58 7.93 5.92
N TYR A 36 -5.21 6.74 5.96
CA TYR A 36 -6.68 6.57 6.01
C TYR A 36 -7.03 5.23 6.62
N GLU A 37 -8.21 5.10 7.16
CA GLU A 37 -8.83 3.82 7.52
C GLU A 37 -10.35 3.95 7.51
N ASP A 38 -11.02 2.82 7.34
CA ASP A 38 -12.43 2.64 7.63
C ASP A 38 -12.65 1.39 8.50
N GLU A 39 -13.87 0.88 8.54
CA GLU A 39 -14.20 -0.33 9.31
C GLU A 39 -13.45 -1.57 8.79
N TYR A 40 -13.16 -1.65 7.49
CA TYR A 40 -12.68 -2.86 6.81
C TYR A 40 -11.22 -2.80 6.39
N VAL A 41 -10.68 -1.63 6.12
CA VAL A 41 -9.32 -1.45 5.59
C VAL A 41 -8.50 -0.42 6.36
N THR A 42 -7.19 -0.61 6.34
CA THR A 42 -6.20 0.37 6.77
C THR A 42 -5.30 0.73 5.59
N CYS A 43 -5.11 2.01 5.35
CA CYS A 43 -4.27 2.54 4.28
C CYS A 43 -3.05 3.23 4.88
N PHE A 44 -1.86 2.82 4.46
CA PHE A 44 -0.60 3.37 4.96
C PHE A 44 0.46 3.44 3.86
N LEU A 45 1.44 4.31 4.03
CA LEU A 45 2.53 4.45 3.09
C LEU A 45 3.38 3.19 3.05
N ASP A 46 3.79 2.77 1.85
CA ASP A 46 4.83 1.76 1.71
C ASP A 46 6.11 2.25 2.40
N HIS A 47 6.79 1.36 3.14
CA HIS A 47 8.05 1.68 3.83
C HIS A 47 9.21 1.92 2.85
N GLU A 48 9.13 1.34 1.66
CA GLU A 48 10.06 1.52 0.55
C GLU A 48 9.30 2.02 -0.69
N PRO A 49 8.76 3.27 -0.65
CA PRO A 49 7.85 3.73 -1.67
C PRO A 49 8.57 3.88 -3.01
N PHE A 50 7.92 3.45 -4.09
CA PHE A 50 8.43 3.65 -5.45
C PHE A 50 8.49 5.13 -5.81
N ASN A 51 7.49 5.89 -5.41
CA ASN A 51 7.44 7.35 -5.51
C ASN A 51 6.73 7.90 -4.26
N PRO A 52 6.91 9.20 -3.91
CA PRO A 52 6.20 9.82 -2.80
C PRO A 52 4.68 9.66 -2.94
N GLY A 53 4.04 9.17 -1.88
CA GLY A 53 2.61 8.88 -1.88
C GLY A 53 2.24 7.44 -2.26
N HIS A 54 3.20 6.56 -2.59
CA HIS A 54 2.93 5.13 -2.77
C HIS A 54 2.29 4.56 -1.50
N THR A 55 1.05 4.15 -1.61
CA THR A 55 0.20 3.74 -0.49
C THR A 55 -0.25 2.29 -0.68
N LEU A 56 -0.28 1.54 0.42
CA LEU A 56 -0.87 0.21 0.52
C LEU A 56 -2.27 0.31 1.11
N ILE A 57 -3.21 -0.46 0.58
CA ILE A 57 -4.56 -0.66 1.12
C ILE A 57 -4.64 -2.12 1.56
N VAL A 58 -4.82 -2.33 2.85
CA VAL A 58 -4.72 -3.66 3.48
C VAL A 58 -6.01 -3.93 4.27
N PRO A 59 -6.74 -5.02 3.99
CA PRO A 59 -7.92 -5.38 4.78
C PRO A 59 -7.53 -5.74 6.23
N LYS A 60 -8.37 -5.35 7.19
CA LYS A 60 -8.19 -5.69 8.61
C LYS A 60 -8.42 -7.17 8.86
N GLN A 61 -9.32 -7.79 8.10
CA GLN A 61 -9.54 -9.23 8.10
C GLN A 61 -8.42 -9.93 7.32
N HIS A 62 -7.98 -11.08 7.81
CA HIS A 62 -7.00 -11.90 7.09
C HIS A 62 -7.60 -12.48 5.82
N VAL A 63 -7.12 -12.01 4.69
CA VAL A 63 -7.42 -12.50 3.33
C VAL A 63 -6.11 -12.55 2.58
N VAL A 64 -5.88 -13.54 1.75
CA VAL A 64 -4.62 -13.72 1.01
C VAL A 64 -4.79 -13.39 -0.46
N GLU A 65 -5.83 -13.93 -1.09
CA GLU A 65 -6.06 -13.82 -2.55
C GLU A 65 -7.24 -12.91 -2.88
N VAL A 66 -7.24 -12.38 -4.09
CA VAL A 66 -8.29 -11.45 -4.56
C VAL A 66 -9.67 -12.11 -4.63
N ASP A 67 -9.72 -13.39 -4.96
CA ASP A 67 -10.96 -14.18 -5.07
C ASP A 67 -11.52 -14.64 -3.72
N GLU A 68 -10.79 -14.42 -2.63
CA GLU A 68 -11.25 -14.66 -1.26
C GLU A 68 -11.91 -13.43 -0.62
N LEU A 69 -11.84 -12.25 -1.27
CA LEU A 69 -12.46 -11.02 -0.77
C LEU A 69 -13.98 -11.14 -0.81
N ASP A 70 -14.64 -10.83 0.31
CA ASP A 70 -16.08 -10.59 0.26
C ASP A 70 -16.42 -9.24 -0.39
N ASP A 71 -17.67 -9.08 -0.81
CA ASP A 71 -18.13 -7.89 -1.56
C ASP A 71 -17.97 -6.59 -0.77
N VAL A 72 -18.12 -6.65 0.56
CA VAL A 72 -18.04 -5.45 1.42
C VAL A 72 -16.60 -4.98 1.53
N ILE A 73 -15.67 -5.91 1.78
CA ILE A 73 -14.24 -5.61 1.84
C ILE A 73 -13.74 -5.16 0.46
N ALA A 74 -14.12 -5.85 -0.62
CA ALA A 74 -13.75 -5.49 -1.96
C ALA A 74 -14.21 -4.07 -2.33
N LYS A 75 -15.45 -3.70 -1.94
CA LYS A 75 -15.98 -2.35 -2.13
C LYS A 75 -15.18 -1.32 -1.33
N SER A 76 -14.88 -1.59 -0.07
CA SER A 76 -14.08 -0.70 0.79
C SER A 76 -12.67 -0.47 0.20
N ILE A 77 -12.00 -1.52 -0.26
CA ILE A 77 -10.69 -1.41 -0.94
C ILE A 77 -10.80 -0.49 -2.16
N MET A 78 -11.83 -0.67 -2.99
CA MET A 78 -12.01 0.14 -4.20
C MET A 78 -12.33 1.60 -3.86
N ASP A 79 -13.18 1.86 -2.88
CA ASP A 79 -13.50 3.23 -2.46
C ASP A 79 -12.26 3.93 -1.84
N ALA A 80 -11.50 3.23 -1.02
CA ALA A 80 -10.24 3.73 -0.50
C ALA A 80 -9.23 4.03 -1.62
N SER A 81 -9.13 3.16 -2.64
CA SER A 81 -8.24 3.38 -3.78
C SER A 81 -8.58 4.64 -4.58
N LYS A 82 -9.87 4.93 -4.77
CA LYS A 82 -10.36 6.16 -5.41
C LYS A 82 -9.99 7.40 -4.60
N LEU A 83 -10.21 7.35 -3.29
CA LEU A 83 -9.89 8.44 -2.37
C LEU A 83 -8.39 8.76 -2.35
N ILE A 84 -7.57 7.71 -2.17
CA ILE A 84 -6.10 7.82 -2.17
C ILE A 84 -5.59 8.37 -3.51
N ALA A 85 -6.12 7.87 -4.63
CA ALA A 85 -5.72 8.36 -5.96
C ALA A 85 -6.08 9.85 -6.16
N LYS A 86 -7.24 10.31 -5.70
CA LYS A 86 -7.62 11.74 -5.71
C LYS A 86 -6.61 12.57 -4.90
N ALA A 87 -6.28 12.13 -3.68
CA ALA A 87 -5.34 12.83 -2.80
C ALA A 87 -3.94 12.91 -3.41
N ILE A 88 -3.42 11.79 -3.93
CA ILE A 88 -2.12 11.74 -4.61
C ILE A 88 -2.09 12.71 -5.81
N LYS A 89 -3.13 12.70 -6.64
CA LYS A 89 -3.22 13.60 -7.80
C LYS A 89 -3.24 15.07 -7.41
N SER A 90 -3.91 15.40 -6.30
CA SER A 90 -3.97 16.78 -5.82
C SER A 90 -2.64 17.31 -5.33
N LEU A 91 -1.84 16.45 -4.67
CA LEU A 91 -0.57 16.82 -4.05
C LEU A 91 0.62 16.73 -5.01
N TYR A 92 0.75 15.62 -5.71
CA TYR A 92 1.96 15.27 -6.45
C TYR A 92 1.83 15.44 -7.96
N LYS A 93 0.61 15.64 -8.48
CA LYS A 93 0.31 15.82 -9.91
C LYS A 93 1.06 14.82 -10.81
N PRO A 94 0.98 13.52 -10.51
CA PRO A 94 1.66 12.50 -11.30
C PRO A 94 1.08 12.43 -12.71
N ASP A 95 1.86 11.92 -13.67
CA ASP A 95 1.38 11.65 -15.03
C ASP A 95 0.28 10.56 -15.04
N GLY A 96 0.26 9.68 -14.04
CA GLY A 96 -0.75 8.66 -13.87
C GLY A 96 -0.68 7.96 -12.52
N ILE A 97 -1.63 7.06 -12.29
CA ILE A 97 -1.68 6.18 -11.12
C ILE A 97 -1.71 4.74 -11.62
N THR A 98 -0.86 3.89 -11.06
CA THR A 98 -0.98 2.45 -11.20
C THR A 98 -1.61 1.88 -9.93
N VAL A 99 -2.63 1.05 -10.11
CA VAL A 99 -3.21 0.24 -9.03
C VAL A 99 -2.90 -1.22 -9.37
N CYS A 100 -2.26 -1.93 -8.46
CA CYS A 100 -1.90 -3.32 -8.66
C CYS A 100 -1.92 -4.12 -7.35
N GLN A 101 -2.06 -5.44 -7.49
CA GLN A 101 -2.04 -6.43 -6.42
C GLN A 101 -1.33 -7.68 -6.94
N ASN A 102 -0.53 -8.30 -6.11
CA ASN A 102 0.18 -9.53 -6.44
C ASN A 102 -0.41 -10.69 -5.63
N GLY A 103 -0.74 -11.77 -6.32
CA GLY A 103 -1.28 -12.99 -5.69
C GLY A 103 -0.33 -14.19 -5.79
N GLY A 104 -0.68 -15.29 -5.16
CA GLY A 104 0.08 -16.53 -5.16
C GLY A 104 1.50 -16.36 -4.65
N ILE A 105 2.44 -16.94 -5.38
CA ILE A 105 3.88 -16.88 -5.03
C ILE A 105 4.47 -15.46 -5.14
N PHE A 106 3.75 -14.52 -5.74
CA PHE A 106 4.15 -13.13 -5.89
C PHE A 106 3.61 -12.23 -4.76
N ASN A 107 2.78 -12.78 -3.87
CA ASN A 107 2.29 -12.09 -2.68
C ASN A 107 3.32 -12.21 -1.55
N GLU A 108 4.09 -11.14 -1.34
CA GLU A 108 5.21 -11.16 -0.40
C GLU A 108 4.78 -11.05 1.06
N LEU A 109 3.61 -10.45 1.30
CA LEU A 109 3.09 -10.22 2.64
C LEU A 109 2.27 -11.40 3.18
N THR A 110 1.89 -12.38 2.33
CA THR A 110 0.94 -13.46 2.65
C THR A 110 -0.38 -12.94 3.25
N HIS A 111 -0.74 -11.76 2.84
CA HIS A 111 -1.95 -11.02 3.18
C HIS A 111 -2.30 -10.12 1.99
N TYR A 112 -3.56 -10.02 1.64
CA TYR A 112 -3.99 -9.16 0.54
C TYR A 112 -3.54 -7.71 0.78
N HIS A 113 -2.93 -7.12 -0.20
CA HIS A 113 -2.58 -5.70 -0.20
C HIS A 113 -2.61 -5.14 -1.62
N MET A 114 -3.27 -4.01 -1.76
CA MET A 114 -3.35 -3.29 -3.03
C MET A 114 -2.41 -2.10 -2.98
N HIS A 115 -1.57 -1.95 -3.99
CA HIS A 115 -0.69 -0.81 -4.18
C HIS A 115 -1.40 0.29 -4.97
N VAL A 116 -1.32 1.53 -4.52
CA VAL A 116 -1.69 2.74 -5.26
C VAL A 116 -0.42 3.55 -5.48
N VAL A 117 0.08 3.57 -6.71
CA VAL A 117 1.43 4.06 -7.03
C VAL A 117 1.36 5.27 -7.96
N PRO A 118 1.81 6.47 -7.53
CA PRO A 118 1.98 7.60 -8.45
C PRO A 118 3.07 7.30 -9.48
N ARG A 119 2.83 7.67 -10.73
CA ARG A 119 3.69 7.36 -11.88
C ARG A 119 4.10 8.62 -12.61
N TYR A 120 5.37 8.67 -13.01
CA TYR A 120 5.98 9.74 -13.80
C TYR A 120 6.64 9.15 -15.04
N LYS A 121 6.60 9.88 -16.16
CA LYS A 121 7.12 9.43 -17.47
C LYS A 121 8.60 9.11 -17.44
N GLU A 122 9.34 9.86 -16.61
CA GLU A 122 10.80 9.76 -16.49
C GLU A 122 11.26 8.47 -15.77
N ARG A 123 10.35 7.78 -15.08
CA ARG A 123 10.66 6.58 -14.32
C ARG A 123 9.91 5.36 -14.84
N SER A 124 10.65 4.37 -15.32
CA SER A 124 10.08 3.11 -15.81
C SER A 124 9.44 2.29 -14.69
N PHE A 125 8.21 1.80 -14.91
CA PHE A 125 7.56 0.91 -13.93
C PHE A 125 8.22 -0.48 -13.84
N ALA A 126 9.01 -0.87 -14.82
CA ALA A 126 9.81 -2.08 -14.71
C ALA A 126 10.74 -2.05 -13.48
N GLU A 127 11.20 -0.87 -13.08
CA GLU A 127 12.02 -0.67 -11.88
C GLU A 127 11.29 -1.05 -10.59
N PHE A 128 9.96 -0.95 -10.54
CA PHE A 128 9.15 -1.37 -9.40
C PHE A 128 9.36 -2.85 -9.04
N TYR A 129 9.56 -3.69 -10.06
CA TYR A 129 9.81 -5.12 -9.90
C TYR A 129 11.30 -5.49 -9.91
N MET A 130 12.18 -4.57 -10.29
CA MET A 130 13.62 -4.80 -10.41
C MET A 130 14.42 -4.23 -9.22
N VAL A 131 13.77 -3.98 -8.11
CA VAL A 131 14.32 -3.30 -6.92
C VAL A 131 15.59 -3.97 -6.39
N GLN A 132 16.75 -3.74 -7.01
CA GLN A 132 18.03 -4.11 -6.38
C GLN A 132 19.27 -3.33 -6.84
N LEU A 133 19.17 -2.43 -7.81
CA LEU A 133 20.35 -1.82 -8.41
C LEU A 133 20.41 -0.30 -8.31
N GLY A 134 19.46 0.36 -7.63
CA GLY A 134 19.43 1.81 -7.48
C GLY A 134 19.71 2.25 -6.03
N GLU A 135 20.23 3.44 -5.87
CA GLU A 135 20.30 4.13 -4.59
C GLU A 135 18.85 4.29 -4.07
N LYS A 136 18.62 3.87 -2.81
CA LYS A 136 17.32 4.07 -2.17
C LYS A 136 17.09 5.56 -2.01
N GLU A 137 16.09 6.10 -2.69
CA GLU A 137 15.64 7.45 -2.42
C GLU A 137 15.05 7.50 -1.01
N ASN A 138 15.60 8.37 -0.17
CA ASN A 138 15.17 8.50 1.21
C ASN A 138 14.04 9.52 1.29
N TYR A 139 12.80 9.06 1.15
CA TYR A 139 11.61 9.91 1.30
C TYR A 139 11.26 10.15 2.76
N ASN A 140 10.84 11.36 3.09
CA ASN A 140 10.31 11.69 4.41
C ASN A 140 8.87 11.16 4.55
N LEU A 141 8.74 9.93 5.04
CA LEU A 141 7.44 9.26 5.18
C LEU A 141 6.51 9.97 6.18
N GLU A 142 7.06 10.59 7.23
CA GLU A 142 6.23 11.31 8.21
C GLU A 142 5.60 12.56 7.58
N GLU A 143 6.36 13.32 6.80
CA GLU A 143 5.85 14.48 6.06
C GLU A 143 4.84 14.04 4.99
N THR A 144 5.16 13.02 4.21
CA THR A 144 4.26 12.46 3.18
C THR A 144 2.94 12.00 3.79
N LYS A 145 2.98 11.31 4.95
CA LYS A 145 1.80 10.91 5.71
C LYS A 145 0.94 12.12 6.08
N HIS A 146 1.55 13.15 6.63
CA HIS A 146 0.85 14.35 7.07
C HIS A 146 0.13 15.04 5.90
N LEU A 147 0.84 15.28 4.80
CA LEU A 147 0.28 15.91 3.60
C LEU A 147 -0.86 15.09 2.99
N LEU A 148 -0.72 13.77 2.90
CA LEU A 148 -1.79 12.90 2.38
C LEU A 148 -3.02 12.89 3.27
N LYS A 149 -2.86 12.81 4.59
CA LYS A 149 -3.99 12.89 5.52
C LYS A 149 -4.77 14.19 5.34
N GLU A 150 -4.09 15.33 5.31
CA GLU A 150 -4.75 16.62 5.08
C GLU A 150 -5.48 16.69 3.73
N ALA A 151 -4.90 16.12 2.67
CA ALA A 151 -5.55 16.08 1.36
C ALA A 151 -6.80 15.19 1.37
N ILE A 152 -6.74 14.04 2.03
CA ILE A 152 -7.87 13.13 2.20
C ILE A 152 -8.99 13.79 3.00
N GLU A 153 -8.67 14.41 4.13
CA GLU A 153 -9.65 15.11 4.96
C GLU A 153 -10.37 16.21 4.19
N ARG A 154 -9.64 17.00 3.40
CA ARG A 154 -10.24 18.03 2.52
C ARG A 154 -11.20 17.44 1.49
N ILE A 155 -10.88 16.32 0.88
CA ILE A 155 -11.74 15.64 -0.09
C ILE A 155 -13.02 15.17 0.59
N LEU A 156 -12.91 14.52 1.75
CA LEU A 156 -14.06 14.00 2.49
C LEU A 156 -15.02 15.10 2.99
N LEU A 157 -14.52 16.32 3.21
CA LEU A 157 -15.35 17.46 3.60
C LEU A 157 -16.12 18.09 2.42
N THR A 158 -15.76 17.75 1.18
CA THR A 158 -16.36 18.34 -0.03
C THR A 158 -17.29 17.40 -0.80
N GLU A 159 -17.36 16.12 -0.42
CA GLU A 159 -18.28 15.10 -0.92
C GLU A 159 -19.52 14.97 -0.04
#